data_2a224b441901d80564205a54cf4925e7
#
_entry.id   2a224b441901d80564205a54cf4925e7
#
_cell.length_a   1.000
_cell.length_b   1.000
_cell.length_c   1.000
_cell.angle_alpha   90.00
_cell.angle_beta   90.00
_cell.angle_gamma   90.00
#
_symmetry.space_group_name_H-M   'P 1'
#
loop_
_entity.id
_entity.type
_entity.pdbx_description
1 polymer ?
#
loop_
_entity_poly.entity_id
_entity_poly.type
_entity_poly.pdbx_seq_one_letter_code
_entity_poly.pdbx_strand_id
1 'polypeptide(L)' 'MDRTEFDYSRLRGRIKEKCDTQDSFAEKLGIGRVSLSQRLNNLLDFSQEEMFKSCDILGIDKADIPSYFFTIKV' A
#
# COMPACT_ATOMS: atom_id res chain seq x y z
N MET A 1 -19.27 -1.71 -15.05
CA MET A 1 -18.04 -0.92 -15.27
C MET A 1 -16.94 -1.40 -14.36
N ASP A 2 -15.87 -1.83 -14.95
CA ASP A 2 -14.77 -2.38 -14.16
C ASP A 2 -13.89 -1.28 -13.63
N ARG A 3 -13.52 -1.39 -12.37
CA ARG A 3 -12.52 -0.50 -11.84
C ARG A 3 -11.13 -1.06 -12.15
N THR A 4 -10.18 -0.16 -12.30
CA THR A 4 -8.80 -0.55 -12.51
C THR A 4 -8.29 -1.28 -11.28
N GLU A 5 -7.66 -2.43 -11.49
CA GLU A 5 -6.99 -3.16 -10.42
C GLU A 5 -5.49 -2.89 -10.47
N PHE A 6 -4.91 -2.69 -9.32
CA PHE A 6 -3.48 -2.43 -9.20
C PHE A 6 -2.77 -3.66 -8.63
N ASP A 7 -1.57 -3.87 -9.11
CA ASP A 7 -0.71 -4.94 -8.61
C ASP A 7 0.12 -4.38 -7.45
N TYR A 8 -0.17 -4.83 -6.25
CA TYR A 8 0.51 -4.39 -5.05
C TYR A 8 1.61 -5.35 -4.58
N SER A 9 2.07 -6.25 -5.47
CA SER A 9 3.11 -7.22 -5.11
C SER A 9 4.36 -6.55 -4.56
N ARG A 10 4.79 -5.48 -5.22
CA ARG A 10 5.99 -4.75 -4.79
C ARG A 10 5.77 -4.05 -3.44
N LEU A 11 4.59 -3.49 -3.26
CA LEU A 11 4.23 -2.85 -1.99
C LEU A 11 4.18 -3.90 -0.86
N ARG A 12 3.56 -5.05 -1.12
CA ARG A 12 3.48 -6.14 -0.14
C ARG A 12 4.87 -6.62 0.25
N GLY A 13 5.78 -6.74 -0.72
CA GLY A 13 7.16 -7.13 -0.45
C GLY A 13 7.87 -6.13 0.43
N ARG A 14 7.65 -4.84 0.17
CA ARG A 14 8.26 -3.78 0.98
C ARG A 14 7.71 -3.75 2.40
N ILE A 15 6.40 -3.98 2.54
CA ILE A 15 5.76 -4.09 3.86
C ILE A 15 6.40 -5.24 4.65
N LYS A 16 6.56 -6.39 4.01
CA LYS A 16 7.18 -7.55 4.65
C LYS A 16 8.61 -7.24 5.09
N GLU A 17 9.36 -6.57 4.23
CA GLU A 17 10.76 -6.23 4.49
C GLU A 17 10.90 -5.26 5.66
N LYS A 18 10.05 -4.24 5.73
CA LYS A 18 10.20 -3.15 6.70
C LYS A 18 9.35 -3.29 7.95
N CYS A 19 8.20 -3.95 7.84
CA CYS A 19 7.24 -4.03 8.95
C CYS A 19 6.97 -5.47 9.40
N ASP A 20 7.47 -6.44 8.67
CA ASP A 20 7.31 -7.86 8.92
C ASP A 20 5.87 -8.35 8.65
N THR A 21 4.85 -7.66 9.12
CA THR A 21 3.46 -8.06 8.92
C THR A 21 2.62 -6.89 8.40
N GLN A 22 1.51 -7.22 7.75
CA GLN A 22 0.55 -6.20 7.33
C GLN A 22 -0.10 -5.53 8.52
N ASP A 23 -0.34 -6.28 9.60
CA ASP A 23 -0.91 -5.72 10.82
C ASP A 23 -0.01 -4.64 11.41
N SER A 24 1.28 -4.88 11.43
CA SER A 24 2.26 -3.89 11.92
C SER A 24 2.26 -2.64 11.05
N PHE A 25 2.20 -2.82 9.73
CA PHE A 25 2.14 -1.69 8.82
C PHE A 25 0.84 -0.89 9.00
N ALA A 26 -0.29 -1.58 9.14
CA ALA A 26 -1.59 -0.93 9.35
C ALA A 26 -1.55 -0.07 10.62
N GLU A 27 -0.97 -0.61 11.69
CA GLU A 27 -0.84 0.12 12.94
C GLU A 27 -0.01 1.39 12.76
N LYS A 28 1.12 1.28 12.09
CA LYS A 28 2.00 2.44 11.83
C LYS A 28 1.33 3.46 10.94
N LEU A 29 0.52 3.01 9.99
CA LEU A 29 -0.20 3.87 9.09
C LEU A 29 -1.41 4.52 9.75
N GLY A 30 -1.87 3.96 10.87
CA GLY A 30 -3.00 4.49 11.61
C GLY A 30 -4.35 4.04 11.09
N ILE A 31 -4.40 2.88 10.43
CA ILE A 31 -5.67 2.30 9.95
C ILE A 31 -5.82 0.88 10.49
N GLY A 32 -7.04 0.36 10.44
CA GLY A 32 -7.29 -1.01 10.85
C GLY A 32 -6.73 -2.00 9.83
N ARG A 33 -6.42 -3.22 10.30
CA ARG A 33 -5.89 -4.26 9.42
C ARG A 33 -6.88 -4.66 8.33
N VAL A 34 -8.17 -4.65 8.64
CA VAL A 34 -9.21 -4.93 7.63
C VAL A 34 -9.21 -3.85 6.57
N SER A 35 -9.09 -2.58 6.98
CA SER A 35 -9.02 -1.46 6.05
C SER A 35 -7.81 -1.57 5.14
N LEU A 36 -6.66 -1.95 5.67
CA LEU A 36 -5.46 -2.15 4.85
C LEU A 36 -5.66 -3.30 3.87
N SER A 37 -6.22 -4.42 4.35
CA SER A 37 -6.48 -5.57 3.50
C SER A 37 -7.41 -5.21 2.34
N GLN A 38 -8.44 -4.42 2.60
CA GLN A 38 -9.36 -3.96 1.55
C GLN A 38 -8.64 -3.16 0.49
N ARG A 39 -7.70 -2.30 0.89
CA ARG A 39 -6.92 -1.53 -0.07
C ARG A 39 -5.98 -2.41 -0.89
N LEU A 40 -5.29 -3.33 -0.24
CA LEU A 40 -4.37 -4.23 -0.93
C LEU A 40 -5.08 -5.22 -1.85
N ASN A 41 -6.36 -5.44 -1.64
CA ASN A 41 -7.18 -6.32 -2.48
C ASN A 41 -8.06 -5.55 -3.48
N ASN A 42 -7.77 -4.28 -3.68
CA ASN A 42 -8.47 -3.43 -4.65
C ASN A 42 -9.95 -3.20 -4.35
N LEU A 43 -10.35 -3.36 -3.10
CA LEU A 43 -11.71 -3.06 -2.68
C LEU A 43 -11.89 -1.59 -2.33
N LEU A 44 -10.81 -0.95 -1.88
CA LEU A 44 -10.76 0.48 -1.59
C LEU A 44 -9.46 1.03 -2.13
N ASP A 45 -9.42 2.34 -2.32
CA ASP A 45 -8.23 3.03 -2.78
C ASP A 45 -7.40 3.55 -1.61
N PHE A 46 -6.08 3.62 -1.79
CA PHE A 46 -5.24 4.38 -0.87
C PHE A 46 -5.46 5.87 -1.08
N SER A 47 -5.55 6.61 0.03
CA SER A 47 -5.59 8.06 -0.06
C SER A 47 -4.19 8.61 -0.34
N GLN A 48 -4.11 9.85 -0.82
CA GLN A 48 -2.82 10.50 -1.03
C GLN A 48 -2.01 10.58 0.26
N GLU A 49 -2.68 10.89 1.37
CA GLU A 49 -2.01 10.98 2.66
C GLU A 49 -1.47 9.62 3.11
N GLU A 50 -2.24 8.55 2.87
CA GLU A 50 -1.78 7.21 3.18
C GLU A 50 -0.55 6.84 2.36
N MET A 51 -0.52 7.21 1.09
CA MET A 51 0.65 6.97 0.25
C MET A 51 1.88 7.72 0.76
N PHE A 52 1.71 8.97 1.15
CA PHE A 52 2.81 9.77 1.70
C PHE A 52 3.34 9.18 3.00
N LYS A 53 2.44 8.81 3.92
CA LYS A 53 2.84 8.16 5.17
C LYS A 53 3.53 6.84 4.93
N SER A 54 3.05 6.06 3.96
CA SER A 54 3.67 4.79 3.59
C SER A 54 5.10 4.98 3.14
N CYS A 55 5.39 6.04 2.40
CA CYS A 55 6.76 6.35 1.97
C CYS A 55 7.69 6.51 3.17
N ASP A 56 7.24 7.25 4.18
CA ASP A 56 8.05 7.48 5.38
C ASP A 56 8.24 6.20 6.18
N ILE A 57 7.17 5.40 6.33
CA ILE A 57 7.21 4.16 7.10
C ILE A 57 8.09 3.12 6.41
N LEU A 58 7.98 3.00 5.09
CA LEU A 58 8.63 1.95 4.31
C LEU A 58 9.95 2.37 3.69
N GLY A 59 10.37 3.61 3.89
CA GLY A 59 11.61 4.10 3.29
C GLY A 59 11.54 4.16 1.78
N ILE A 60 10.40 4.54 1.23
CA ILE A 60 10.19 4.67 -0.21
C ILE A 60 10.34 6.14 -0.60
N ASP A 61 11.11 6.41 -1.65
CA ASP A 61 11.18 7.75 -2.21
C ASP A 61 9.82 8.11 -2.81
N LYS A 62 9.36 9.33 -2.57
CA LYS A 62 8.06 9.77 -3.07
C LYS A 62 7.98 9.73 -4.59
N ALA A 63 9.11 9.85 -5.27
CA ALA A 63 9.17 9.69 -6.73
C ALA A 63 8.84 8.26 -7.18
N ASP A 64 8.92 7.28 -6.28
CA ASP A 64 8.62 5.88 -6.57
C ASP A 64 7.19 5.49 -6.24
N ILE A 65 6.36 6.41 -5.77
CA ILE A 65 4.95 6.12 -5.49
C ILE A 65 4.27 5.40 -6.67
N PRO A 66 4.44 5.84 -7.93
CA PRO A 66 3.78 5.13 -9.04
C PRO A 66 4.20 3.66 -9.14
N SER A 67 5.45 3.34 -8.84
CA SER A 67 5.93 1.95 -8.90
C SER A 67 5.26 1.06 -7.87
N TYR A 68 4.91 1.61 -6.73
CA TYR A 68 4.32 0.84 -5.63
C TYR A 68 2.80 0.84 -5.63
N PHE A 69 2.19 1.95 -6.06
CA PHE A 69 0.75 2.16 -5.89
C PHE A 69 -0.03 2.19 -7.19
N PHE A 70 0.63 2.35 -8.33
CA PHE A 70 -0.06 2.55 -9.61
C PHE A 70 0.38 1.56 -10.69
N THR A 71 0.97 0.43 -10.31
CA THR A 71 1.28 -0.64 -11.27
C THR A 71 -0.03 -1.34 -11.64
N ILE A 72 -0.38 -1.30 -12.91
CA ILE A 72 -1.63 -1.89 -13.38
C ILE A 72 -1.51 -3.42 -13.38
N LYS A 73 -2.51 -4.07 -12.84
CA LYS A 73 -2.58 -5.52 -12.83
C LYS A 73 -2.97 -6.02 -14.23
N VAL A 74 -2.21 -6.96 -14.74
CA VAL A 74 -2.46 -7.55 -16.09
C VAL A 74 -3.00 -8.97 -15.99
#